data_590c03ebff976aaaba3936c52d34d0f4
#
_entry.id   590c03ebff976aaaba3936c52d34d0f4
#
_cell.length_a   1.000
_cell.length_b   1.000
_cell.length_c   1.000
_cell.angle_alpha   90.00
_cell.angle_beta   90.00
_cell.angle_gamma   90.00
#
_symmetry.space_group_name_H-M   'P 1'
#
loop_
_entity.id
_entity.type
_entity.pdbx_description
1 polymer ?
#
loop_
_entity_poly.entity_id
_entity_poly.type
_entity_poly.pdbx_seq_one_letter_code
_entity_poly.pdbx_strand_id
1 'polypeptide(L)'
;MNPLKMSEDIKDLGTQEREILKDLASTFMAIPATVKAHKNILSIEEWLASYYHTGELGKALYPFWRLELESIFNGTKISFDELIVTGGIRTGKTWLCWAVWLRMLYLLSMLDNPQEYLGLAQTTEIVFAYLSISIDSALKFGFGEFVRIVDSCEYFNSEFPRNKRNNTTLSFPKNIMFVCGSNFSHFISSAMLSMFFDEGNFAKTGGGKEGDLDKAMKIYANARTRTKTQFSTEKNRQFIINMLVSSSTHRGSFTESLITSSKGINSTKVLTAPVWVTKPKGTYSENKFLFFSGTELFDPKIINKKEDLKPILRPEQYEKIQ
;
A
#
# COMPACT_ATOMS: atom_id res chain seq x y z
N MET A 1 36.10 -1.03 -2.57
CA MET A 1 36.30 -1.86 -1.37
C MET A 1 36.91 -3.21 -1.82
N ASN A 2 37.96 -3.69 -1.18
CA ASN A 2 38.67 -4.89 -1.63
C ASN A 2 37.90 -6.15 -1.15
N PRO A 3 37.49 -7.08 -2.02
CA PRO A 3 36.74 -8.29 -1.68
C PRO A 3 37.38 -9.18 -0.62
N LEU A 4 38.71 -9.14 -0.50
CA LEU A 4 39.47 -9.93 0.49
C LEU A 4 39.34 -9.41 1.93
N LYS A 5 39.08 -8.12 2.11
CA LYS A 5 38.84 -7.53 3.45
C LYS A 5 37.44 -7.85 3.99
N MET A 6 36.44 -7.97 3.09
CA MET A 6 35.08 -8.34 3.45
C MET A 6 34.94 -9.78 3.96
N SER A 7 35.86 -10.70 3.58
CA SER A 7 35.81 -12.10 4.02
C SER A 7 36.35 -12.31 5.45
N GLU A 8 37.19 -11.41 5.97
CA GLU A 8 37.71 -11.45 7.33
C GLU A 8 36.70 -10.85 8.34
N ASP A 9 36.05 -9.76 7.97
CA ASP A 9 35.03 -9.11 8.82
C ASP A 9 33.78 -10.00 9.05
N ILE A 10 33.48 -10.92 8.12
CA ILE A 10 32.35 -11.86 8.23
C ILE A 10 32.62 -12.99 9.26
N LYS A 11 33.87 -13.29 9.58
CA LYS A 11 34.21 -14.37 10.52
C LYS A 11 33.89 -14.06 11.97
N ASP A 12 33.80 -12.78 12.33
CA ASP A 12 33.55 -12.31 13.69
C ASP A 12 32.07 -12.04 13.98
N LEU A 13 31.18 -12.20 13.00
CA LEU A 13 29.75 -11.98 13.15
C LEU A 13 29.03 -13.18 13.77
N GLY A 14 28.08 -12.93 14.64
CA GLY A 14 27.21 -13.97 15.23
C GLY A 14 26.38 -14.71 14.15
N THR A 15 25.88 -15.89 14.51
CA THR A 15 25.15 -16.76 13.56
C THR A 15 23.95 -16.04 12.92
N GLN A 16 23.29 -15.20 13.68
CA GLN A 16 22.12 -14.41 13.23
C GLN A 16 22.51 -13.30 12.26
N GLU A 17 23.62 -12.64 12.51
CA GLU A 17 24.16 -11.58 11.62
C GLU A 17 24.70 -12.17 10.32
N ARG A 18 25.25 -13.38 10.35
CA ARG A 18 25.67 -14.12 9.14
C ARG A 18 24.49 -14.56 8.28
N GLU A 19 23.36 -14.94 8.88
CA GLU A 19 22.14 -15.23 8.15
C GLU A 19 21.55 -13.98 7.51
N ILE A 20 21.51 -12.86 8.22
CA ILE A 20 21.06 -11.57 7.68
C ILE A 20 21.95 -11.11 6.52
N LEU A 21 23.29 -11.26 6.65
CA LEU A 21 24.21 -10.92 5.57
C LEU A 21 24.15 -11.89 4.38
N LYS A 22 23.90 -13.19 4.62
CA LYS A 22 23.64 -14.15 3.55
C LYS A 22 22.33 -13.86 2.81
N ASP A 23 21.31 -13.48 3.55
CA ASP A 23 20.02 -13.08 3.00
C ASP A 23 20.13 -11.75 2.23
N LEU A 24 20.85 -10.76 2.74
CA LEU A 24 21.20 -9.54 2.01
C LEU A 24 22.00 -9.83 0.73
N ALA A 25 23.05 -10.66 0.83
CA ALA A 25 23.84 -11.06 -0.33
C ALA A 25 23.01 -11.86 -1.35
N SER A 26 22.10 -12.76 -0.90
CA SER A 26 21.21 -13.51 -1.78
C SER A 26 20.17 -12.61 -2.45
N THR A 27 19.77 -11.54 -1.81
CA THR A 27 18.85 -10.53 -2.38
C THR A 27 19.54 -9.69 -3.45
N PHE A 28 20.79 -9.30 -3.23
CA PHE A 28 21.62 -8.67 -4.27
C PHE A 28 21.99 -9.64 -5.41
N MET A 29 22.11 -10.95 -5.13
CA MET A 29 22.37 -11.98 -6.14
C MET A 29 21.12 -12.53 -6.82
N ALA A 30 19.91 -12.29 -6.28
CA ALA A 30 18.65 -12.73 -6.88
C ALA A 30 18.18 -11.83 -8.05
N ILE A 31 18.85 -10.71 -8.30
CA ILE A 31 18.76 -10.03 -9.60
C ILE A 31 19.59 -10.88 -10.58
N PRO A 32 18.98 -11.54 -11.59
CA PRO A 32 19.75 -12.30 -12.56
C PRO A 32 20.86 -11.42 -13.13
N ALA A 33 22.05 -11.98 -13.31
CA ALA A 33 23.20 -11.26 -13.87
C ALA A 33 22.94 -10.64 -15.26
N THR A 34 21.83 -10.99 -15.90
CA THR A 34 21.31 -10.42 -17.15
C THR A 34 20.52 -9.13 -16.96
N VAL A 35 20.02 -8.82 -15.75
CA VAL A 35 19.27 -7.58 -15.49
C VAL A 35 20.22 -6.60 -14.79
N LYS A 36 20.90 -5.77 -15.55
CA LYS A 36 21.73 -4.69 -15.01
C LYS A 36 20.83 -3.63 -14.40
N ALA A 37 20.94 -3.43 -13.10
CA ALA A 37 20.43 -2.22 -12.46
C ALA A 37 21.43 -1.08 -12.73
N HIS A 38 20.95 0.01 -13.32
CA HIS A 38 21.83 1.09 -13.81
C HIS A 38 22.57 1.88 -12.72
N LYS A 39 22.12 1.83 -11.45
CA LYS A 39 22.69 2.61 -10.34
C LYS A 39 22.45 1.89 -9.01
N ASN A 40 23.16 2.30 -7.96
CA ASN A 40 22.85 1.85 -6.59
C ASN A 40 21.42 2.21 -6.23
N ILE A 41 20.58 1.21 -6.02
CA ILE A 41 19.20 1.41 -5.56
C ILE A 41 19.27 1.94 -4.12
N LEU A 42 18.65 3.09 -3.89
CA LEU A 42 18.57 3.66 -2.54
C LEU A 42 17.78 2.73 -1.61
N SER A 43 18.22 2.60 -0.36
CA SER A 43 17.40 2.01 0.70
C SER A 43 16.06 2.77 0.81
N ILE A 44 15.08 2.17 1.48
CA ILE A 44 13.79 2.85 1.67
C ILE A 44 13.94 4.13 2.50
N GLU A 45 14.82 4.11 3.50
CA GLU A 45 15.10 5.25 4.37
C GLU A 45 15.77 6.39 3.61
N GLU A 46 16.83 6.10 2.83
CA GLU A 46 17.51 7.07 1.97
C GLU A 46 16.56 7.66 0.94
N TRP A 47 15.73 6.80 0.33
CA TRP A 47 14.74 7.22 -0.66
C TRP A 47 13.69 8.15 -0.05
N LEU A 48 13.14 7.82 1.15
CA LEU A 48 12.19 8.67 1.87
C LEU A 48 12.79 10.00 2.32
N ALA A 49 14.09 10.01 2.66
CA ALA A 49 14.79 11.24 3.04
C ALA A 49 15.10 12.15 1.83
N SER A 50 15.13 11.58 0.63
CA SER A 50 15.49 12.30 -0.59
C SER A 50 14.31 13.03 -1.20
N TYR A 51 14.27 14.35 -1.07
CA TYR A 51 13.26 15.18 -1.74
C TYR A 51 13.32 15.06 -3.27
N TYR A 52 14.50 14.85 -3.84
CA TYR A 52 14.70 14.62 -5.26
C TYR A 52 13.84 13.45 -5.79
N HIS A 53 13.72 12.35 -5.01
CA HIS A 53 12.99 11.16 -5.40
C HIS A 53 11.53 11.13 -4.93
N THR A 54 11.20 11.80 -3.83
CA THR A 54 9.88 11.70 -3.19
C THR A 54 9.06 12.98 -3.24
N GLY A 55 9.69 14.12 -3.56
CA GLY A 55 9.00 15.40 -3.62
C GLY A 55 8.23 15.72 -2.34
N GLU A 56 7.01 16.19 -2.50
CA GLU A 56 6.12 16.53 -1.39
C GLU A 56 5.64 15.31 -0.60
N LEU A 57 5.62 14.11 -1.22
CA LEU A 57 5.21 12.88 -0.54
C LEU A 57 6.09 12.60 0.69
N GLY A 58 7.41 12.72 0.52
CA GLY A 58 8.37 12.46 1.60
C GLY A 58 8.14 13.35 2.82
N LYS A 59 7.69 14.59 2.65
CA LYS A 59 7.39 15.51 3.74
C LYS A 59 6.02 15.25 4.37
N ALA A 60 5.01 14.94 3.55
CA ALA A 60 3.63 14.84 3.96
C ALA A 60 3.27 13.50 4.63
N LEU A 61 4.08 12.45 4.40
CA LEU A 61 3.84 11.14 4.98
C LEU A 61 4.06 11.18 6.50
N TYR A 62 3.03 10.87 7.28
CA TYR A 62 3.12 10.83 8.74
C TYR A 62 4.14 9.81 9.23
N PRO A 63 4.81 10.04 10.39
CA PRO A 63 5.84 9.15 10.93
C PRO A 63 5.37 7.69 11.05
N PHE A 64 4.13 7.47 11.47
CA PHE A 64 3.54 6.13 11.53
C PHE A 64 3.59 5.41 10.16
N TRP A 65 3.17 6.09 9.11
CA TRP A 65 3.17 5.51 7.76
C TRP A 65 4.57 5.34 7.16
N ARG A 66 5.54 6.16 7.60
CA ARG A 66 6.95 5.96 7.23
C ARG A 66 7.46 4.63 7.76
N LEU A 67 7.23 4.33 9.05
CA LEU A 67 7.62 3.07 9.67
C LEU A 67 6.93 1.87 8.98
N GLU A 68 5.64 1.99 8.63
CA GLU A 68 4.95 0.94 7.91
C GLU A 68 5.51 0.74 6.49
N LEU A 69 5.83 1.81 5.78
CA LEU A 69 6.44 1.74 4.45
C LEU A 69 7.83 1.11 4.52
N GLU A 70 8.64 1.48 5.49
CA GLU A 70 9.92 0.84 5.78
C GLU A 70 9.74 -0.65 6.05
N SER A 71 8.80 -1.03 6.89
CA SER A 71 8.47 -2.44 7.17
C SER A 71 8.03 -3.21 5.91
N ILE A 72 7.43 -2.56 4.93
CA ILE A 72 7.03 -3.18 3.66
C ILE A 72 8.27 -3.45 2.78
N PHE A 73 9.23 -2.53 2.72
CA PHE A 73 10.34 -2.56 1.76
C PHE A 73 11.71 -2.87 2.38
N ASN A 74 11.86 -2.96 3.70
CA ASN A 74 13.14 -3.32 4.35
C ASN A 74 13.37 -4.82 4.45
N GLY A 75 12.36 -5.65 4.19
CA GLY A 75 12.54 -7.09 4.10
C GLY A 75 13.23 -7.49 2.81
N THR A 76 14.01 -8.57 2.86
CA THR A 76 14.62 -9.18 1.67
C THR A 76 13.59 -9.67 0.66
N LYS A 77 12.37 -9.92 1.11
CA LYS A 77 11.22 -10.28 0.28
C LYS A 77 9.94 -9.74 0.88
N ILE A 78 9.13 -9.07 0.06
CA ILE A 78 7.76 -8.77 0.43
C ILE A 78 7.01 -10.10 0.52
N SER A 79 6.57 -10.45 1.72
CA SER A 79 5.93 -11.75 2.00
C SER A 79 4.46 -11.79 1.60
N PHE A 80 3.87 -10.64 1.25
CA PHE A 80 2.45 -10.50 0.91
C PHE A 80 2.29 -9.87 -0.48
N ASP A 81 1.17 -10.15 -1.11
CA ASP A 81 0.77 -9.59 -2.40
C ASP A 81 -0.50 -8.71 -2.30
N GLU A 82 -1.00 -8.55 -1.08
CA GLU A 82 -2.22 -7.81 -0.77
C GLU A 82 -2.04 -6.96 0.48
N LEU A 83 -2.36 -5.68 0.36
CA LEU A 83 -2.30 -4.71 1.45
C LEU A 83 -3.67 -4.09 1.67
N ILE A 84 -4.27 -4.36 2.83
CA ILE A 84 -5.54 -3.76 3.24
C ILE A 84 -5.26 -2.69 4.28
N VAL A 85 -5.60 -1.44 3.97
CA VAL A 85 -5.40 -0.30 4.87
C VAL A 85 -6.74 0.27 5.29
N THR A 86 -7.05 0.17 6.58
CA THR A 86 -8.30 0.67 7.15
C THR A 86 -8.05 1.57 8.36
N GLY A 87 -9.06 2.31 8.77
CA GLY A 87 -8.97 3.21 9.93
C GLY A 87 -9.78 4.48 9.74
N GLY A 88 -9.55 5.47 10.61
CA GLY A 88 -10.27 6.73 10.62
C GLY A 88 -10.12 7.54 9.32
N ILE A 89 -11.03 8.49 9.13
CA ILE A 89 -10.97 9.46 8.03
C ILE A 89 -9.78 10.41 8.26
N ARG A 90 -9.11 10.84 7.20
CA ARG A 90 -7.97 11.77 7.22
C ARG A 90 -6.76 11.29 8.04
N THR A 91 -6.54 9.99 8.10
CA THR A 91 -5.36 9.39 8.74
C THR A 91 -4.16 9.24 7.80
N GLY A 92 -4.28 9.59 6.53
CA GLY A 92 -3.19 9.49 5.56
C GLY A 92 -3.05 8.12 4.88
N LYS A 93 -4.06 7.25 4.96
CA LYS A 93 -4.07 5.90 4.35
C LYS A 93 -3.71 5.91 2.86
N THR A 94 -4.36 6.77 2.10
CA THR A 94 -4.16 6.94 0.66
C THR A 94 -2.74 7.39 0.34
N TRP A 95 -2.14 8.23 1.18
CA TRP A 95 -0.73 8.67 1.02
C TRP A 95 0.27 7.52 1.17
N LEU A 96 0.02 6.57 2.10
CA LEU A 96 0.83 5.35 2.19
C LEU A 96 0.78 4.58 0.86
N CYS A 97 -0.40 4.40 0.27
CA CYS A 97 -0.55 3.65 -0.97
C CYS A 97 0.12 4.36 -2.16
N TRP A 98 0.05 5.69 -2.22
CA TRP A 98 0.83 6.46 -3.19
C TRP A 98 2.34 6.28 -2.99
N ALA A 99 2.80 6.23 -1.73
CA ALA A 99 4.21 5.98 -1.43
C ALA A 99 4.65 4.57 -1.87
N VAL A 100 3.82 3.56 -1.68
CA VAL A 100 4.06 2.20 -2.17
C VAL A 100 4.20 2.21 -3.70
N TRP A 101 3.28 2.82 -4.43
CA TRP A 101 3.33 2.89 -5.89
C TRP A 101 4.51 3.71 -6.41
N LEU A 102 4.80 4.85 -5.77
CA LEU A 102 5.95 5.67 -6.16
C LEU A 102 7.27 4.91 -5.97
N ARG A 103 7.39 4.14 -4.87
CA ARG A 103 8.56 3.28 -4.62
C ARG A 103 8.65 2.15 -5.65
N MET A 104 7.54 1.49 -5.98
CA MET A 104 7.50 0.45 -7.02
C MET A 104 7.92 1.03 -8.39
N LEU A 105 7.42 2.20 -8.76
CA LEU A 105 7.81 2.90 -9.98
C LEU A 105 9.30 3.21 -10.00
N TYR A 106 9.86 3.72 -8.87
CA TYR A 106 11.29 3.96 -8.72
C TYR A 106 12.10 2.67 -8.95
N LEU A 107 11.71 1.57 -8.31
CA LEU A 107 12.41 0.29 -8.47
C LEU A 107 12.35 -0.22 -9.93
N LEU A 108 11.19 -0.13 -10.58
CA LEU A 108 11.05 -0.50 -11.99
C LEU A 108 11.87 0.41 -12.93
N SER A 109 11.96 1.69 -12.61
CA SER A 109 12.76 2.64 -13.40
C SER A 109 14.26 2.30 -13.39
N MET A 110 14.73 1.66 -12.31
CA MET A 110 16.12 1.24 -12.14
C MET A 110 16.49 -0.04 -12.92
N LEU A 111 15.51 -0.82 -13.37
CA LEU A 111 15.75 -1.99 -14.21
C LEU A 111 15.96 -1.58 -15.67
N ASP A 112 16.95 -2.16 -16.37
CA ASP A 112 17.17 -1.92 -17.80
C ASP A 112 15.96 -2.33 -18.63
N ASN A 113 15.45 -3.52 -18.36
CA ASN A 113 14.28 -4.10 -19.03
C ASN A 113 13.33 -4.69 -18.00
N PRO A 114 12.37 -3.90 -17.48
CA PRO A 114 11.40 -4.39 -16.50
C PRO A 114 10.49 -5.48 -17.06
N GLN A 115 10.21 -5.50 -18.37
CA GLN A 115 9.41 -6.55 -18.99
C GLN A 115 10.10 -7.90 -18.90
N GLU A 116 11.37 -7.97 -19.29
CA GLU A 116 12.16 -9.21 -19.19
C GLU A 116 12.26 -9.69 -17.75
N TYR A 117 12.51 -8.75 -16.82
CA TYR A 117 12.53 -9.06 -15.40
C TYR A 117 11.22 -9.70 -14.92
N LEU A 118 10.08 -9.19 -15.37
CA LEU A 118 8.75 -9.67 -15.03
C LEU A 118 8.28 -10.88 -15.87
N GLY A 119 9.08 -11.34 -16.84
CA GLY A 119 8.73 -12.45 -17.73
C GLY A 119 7.71 -12.08 -18.79
N LEU A 120 7.68 -10.81 -19.21
CA LEU A 120 6.79 -10.27 -20.24
C LEU A 120 7.53 -10.06 -21.56
N ALA A 121 6.78 -10.00 -22.66
CA ALA A 121 7.32 -9.53 -23.93
C ALA A 121 7.70 -8.05 -23.84
N GLN A 122 8.77 -7.62 -24.52
CA GLN A 122 9.30 -6.25 -24.44
C GLN A 122 8.28 -5.15 -24.80
N THR A 123 7.32 -5.47 -25.65
CA THR A 123 6.25 -4.56 -26.09
C THR A 123 5.06 -4.52 -25.12
N THR A 124 5.04 -5.37 -24.10
CA THR A 124 3.93 -5.44 -23.15
C THR A 124 3.92 -4.23 -22.23
N GLU A 125 2.77 -3.61 -22.07
CA GLU A 125 2.54 -2.53 -21.12
C GLU A 125 2.43 -3.09 -19.71
N ILE A 126 3.18 -2.51 -18.76
CA ILE A 126 3.09 -2.79 -17.32
C ILE A 126 2.10 -1.80 -16.73
N VAL A 127 0.95 -2.28 -16.26
CA VAL A 127 -0.15 -1.43 -15.83
C VAL A 127 -0.35 -1.43 -14.33
N PHE A 128 -0.43 -0.23 -13.76
CA PHE A 128 -0.91 0.06 -12.42
C PHE A 128 -2.33 0.60 -12.51
N ALA A 129 -3.30 -0.09 -11.94
CA ALA A 129 -4.72 0.25 -12.07
C ALA A 129 -5.25 0.93 -10.81
N TYR A 130 -5.61 2.21 -10.89
CA TYR A 130 -6.33 2.92 -9.84
C TYR A 130 -7.83 2.78 -10.05
N LEU A 131 -8.51 2.23 -9.07
CA LEU A 131 -9.96 2.03 -9.05
C LEU A 131 -10.59 2.86 -7.93
N SER A 132 -11.64 3.58 -8.26
CA SER A 132 -12.46 4.33 -7.30
C SER A 132 -13.93 4.28 -7.68
N ILE A 133 -14.78 4.78 -6.80
CA ILE A 133 -16.25 4.71 -6.91
C ILE A 133 -16.78 5.35 -8.20
N SER A 134 -16.22 6.50 -8.59
CA SER A 134 -16.55 7.20 -9.81
C SER A 134 -15.29 7.71 -10.50
N ILE A 135 -15.33 7.75 -11.83
CA ILE A 135 -14.19 8.21 -12.63
C ILE A 135 -13.87 9.69 -12.34
N ASP A 136 -14.88 10.53 -12.15
CA ASP A 136 -14.70 11.96 -11.91
C ASP A 136 -14.03 12.22 -10.54
N SER A 137 -14.49 11.52 -9.49
CA SER A 137 -13.87 11.60 -8.17
C SER A 137 -12.45 11.04 -8.19
N ALA A 138 -12.25 9.93 -8.89
CA ALA A 138 -10.94 9.33 -9.07
C ALA A 138 -9.95 10.31 -9.73
N LEU A 139 -10.32 10.91 -10.84
CA LEU A 139 -9.46 11.84 -11.59
C LEU A 139 -9.17 13.13 -10.82
N LYS A 140 -10.17 13.69 -10.13
CA LYS A 140 -10.01 14.98 -9.44
C LYS A 140 -9.27 14.87 -8.12
N PHE A 141 -9.59 13.89 -7.33
CA PHE A 141 -9.15 13.80 -5.91
C PHE A 141 -8.09 12.72 -5.69
N GLY A 142 -8.34 11.49 -6.13
CA GLY A 142 -7.42 10.38 -5.91
C GLY A 142 -6.25 10.40 -6.89
N PHE A 143 -6.50 10.00 -8.11
CA PHE A 143 -5.45 9.88 -9.14
C PHE A 143 -4.79 11.21 -9.48
N GLY A 144 -5.56 12.32 -9.49
CA GLY A 144 -5.01 13.66 -9.66
C GLY A 144 -4.02 14.07 -8.56
N GLU A 145 -4.18 13.57 -7.33
CA GLU A 145 -3.19 13.75 -6.26
C GLU A 145 -1.90 12.99 -6.58
N PHE A 146 -1.99 11.74 -7.04
CA PHE A 146 -0.81 10.99 -7.43
C PHE A 146 -0.05 11.66 -8.58
N VAL A 147 -0.77 12.22 -9.57
CA VAL A 147 -0.15 13.03 -10.64
C VAL A 147 0.69 14.18 -10.05
N ARG A 148 0.12 14.93 -9.10
CA ARG A 148 0.83 16.05 -8.44
C ARG A 148 2.05 15.57 -7.64
N ILE A 149 1.93 14.44 -6.96
CA ILE A 149 3.06 13.82 -6.25
C ILE A 149 4.20 13.49 -7.22
N VAL A 150 3.89 12.79 -8.31
CA VAL A 150 4.89 12.45 -9.34
C VAL A 150 5.55 13.70 -9.92
N ASP A 151 4.74 14.72 -10.25
CA ASP A 151 5.25 15.97 -10.83
C ASP A 151 6.08 16.80 -9.83
N SER A 152 5.92 16.58 -8.52
CA SER A 152 6.76 17.21 -7.49
C SER A 152 8.14 16.54 -7.32
N CYS A 153 8.34 15.35 -7.88
CA CYS A 153 9.59 14.61 -7.78
C CYS A 153 10.53 14.98 -8.93
N GLU A 154 11.67 15.57 -8.62
CA GLU A 154 12.66 15.96 -9.63
C GLU A 154 13.17 14.76 -10.41
N TYR A 155 13.36 13.61 -9.75
CA TYR A 155 13.74 12.34 -10.39
C TYR A 155 12.80 11.97 -11.55
N PHE A 156 11.49 12.07 -11.35
CA PHE A 156 10.47 11.76 -12.35
C PHE A 156 10.24 12.89 -13.37
N ASN A 157 10.89 14.01 -13.20
CA ASN A 157 10.91 15.09 -14.20
C ASN A 157 12.16 15.05 -15.08
N SER A 158 13.30 14.60 -14.53
CA SER A 158 14.60 14.62 -15.23
C SER A 158 15.04 13.25 -15.73
N GLU A 159 15.10 12.23 -14.85
CA GLU A 159 15.69 10.93 -15.17
C GLU A 159 14.67 9.94 -15.76
N PHE A 160 13.42 10.01 -15.32
CA PHE A 160 12.36 9.09 -15.76
C PHE A 160 11.04 9.83 -16.03
N PRO A 161 11.02 10.79 -16.97
CA PRO A 161 9.90 11.70 -17.17
C PRO A 161 8.68 11.00 -17.77
N ARG A 162 7.49 11.31 -17.20
CA ARG A 162 6.22 10.91 -17.78
C ARG A 162 5.84 11.70 -19.02
N ASN A 163 5.00 11.13 -19.88
CA ASN A 163 4.35 11.87 -20.95
C ASN A 163 3.25 12.80 -20.38
N LYS A 164 3.43 14.10 -20.50
CA LYS A 164 2.51 15.12 -19.94
C LYS A 164 1.31 15.44 -20.85
N ARG A 165 1.17 14.80 -22.01
CA ARG A 165 0.06 15.05 -22.94
C ARG A 165 -1.28 14.49 -22.44
N ASN A 166 -1.26 13.51 -21.56
CA ASN A 166 -2.46 12.89 -21.02
C ASN A 166 -2.43 12.93 -19.48
N ASN A 167 -3.52 13.40 -18.87
CA ASN A 167 -3.67 13.49 -17.42
C ASN A 167 -4.60 12.40 -16.85
N THR A 168 -5.26 11.62 -17.69
CA THR A 168 -6.08 10.48 -17.26
C THR A 168 -5.28 9.18 -17.19
N THR A 169 -4.11 9.19 -17.82
CA THR A 169 -3.16 8.07 -17.85
C THR A 169 -1.76 8.64 -17.69
N LEU A 170 -1.01 8.15 -16.72
CA LEU A 170 0.41 8.47 -16.59
C LEU A 170 1.21 7.43 -17.38
N SER A 171 1.84 7.85 -18.45
CA SER A 171 2.71 6.99 -19.27
C SER A 171 4.16 7.36 -19.05
N PHE A 172 4.97 6.37 -18.68
CA PHE A 172 6.40 6.49 -18.43
C PHE A 172 7.21 5.73 -19.49
N PRO A 173 8.53 5.97 -19.58
CA PRO A 173 9.42 5.12 -20.36
C PRO A 173 9.27 3.64 -19.99
N LYS A 174 9.76 2.75 -20.84
CA LYS A 174 9.70 1.29 -20.64
C LYS A 174 8.28 0.74 -20.56
N ASN A 175 7.32 1.36 -21.27
CA ASN A 175 5.90 0.96 -21.30
C ASN A 175 5.26 0.75 -19.93
N ILE A 176 5.59 1.61 -18.97
CA ILE A 176 4.96 1.60 -17.64
C ILE A 176 3.82 2.62 -17.63
N MET A 177 2.63 2.18 -17.23
CA MET A 177 1.43 3.00 -17.25
C MET A 177 0.67 2.94 -15.93
N PHE A 178 0.18 4.09 -15.48
CA PHE A 178 -0.82 4.19 -14.42
C PHE A 178 -2.13 4.65 -15.03
N VAL A 179 -3.18 3.87 -14.86
CA VAL A 179 -4.48 4.10 -15.48
C VAL A 179 -5.54 4.21 -14.40
N CYS A 180 -6.41 5.20 -14.54
CA CYS A 180 -7.53 5.43 -13.65
C CYS A 180 -8.83 4.88 -14.28
N GLY A 181 -9.64 4.20 -13.47
CA GLY A 181 -10.92 3.67 -13.91
C GLY A 181 -11.93 3.50 -12.78
N SER A 182 -13.20 3.42 -13.14
CA SER A 182 -14.30 3.08 -12.23
C SER A 182 -14.84 1.67 -12.47
N ASN A 183 -14.35 0.99 -13.50
CA ASN A 183 -14.76 -0.36 -13.86
C ASN A 183 -13.55 -1.22 -14.26
N PHE A 184 -13.53 -2.44 -13.76
CA PHE A 184 -12.46 -3.40 -14.03
C PHE A 184 -12.36 -3.81 -15.51
N SER A 185 -13.45 -3.72 -16.27
CA SER A 185 -13.45 -4.08 -17.70
C SER A 185 -12.39 -3.36 -18.54
N HIS A 186 -12.00 -2.16 -18.13
CA HIS A 186 -10.96 -1.37 -18.80
C HIS A 186 -9.55 -1.99 -18.67
N PHE A 187 -9.35 -2.89 -17.73
CA PHE A 187 -8.04 -3.48 -17.43
C PHE A 187 -7.92 -4.96 -17.82
N ILE A 188 -9.00 -5.54 -18.39
CA ILE A 188 -9.07 -6.99 -18.67
C ILE A 188 -7.98 -7.47 -19.64
N SER A 189 -7.54 -6.65 -20.58
CA SER A 189 -6.55 -7.02 -21.58
C SER A 189 -5.10 -6.65 -21.22
N SER A 190 -4.89 -5.94 -20.12
CA SER A 190 -3.56 -5.42 -19.75
C SER A 190 -2.78 -6.33 -18.81
N ALA A 191 -1.44 -6.24 -18.84
CA ALA A 191 -0.55 -6.84 -17.85
C ALA A 191 -0.59 -5.99 -16.57
N MET A 192 -1.60 -6.20 -15.74
CA MET A 192 -1.82 -5.45 -14.51
C MET A 192 -0.90 -5.96 -13.39
N LEU A 193 0.12 -5.16 -13.07
CA LEU A 193 1.11 -5.48 -12.05
C LEU A 193 0.59 -5.21 -10.64
N SER A 194 -0.15 -4.13 -10.46
CA SER A 194 -0.69 -3.71 -9.16
C SER A 194 -2.02 -3.01 -9.34
N MET A 195 -2.89 -3.18 -8.36
CA MET A 195 -4.15 -2.47 -8.25
C MET A 195 -4.19 -1.65 -6.97
N PHE A 196 -4.72 -0.44 -7.05
CA PHE A 196 -5.10 0.35 -5.91
C PHE A 196 -6.60 0.65 -5.95
N PHE A 197 -7.35 0.00 -5.07
CA PHE A 197 -8.79 0.22 -4.94
C PHE A 197 -9.06 1.15 -3.76
N ASP A 198 -9.42 2.38 -4.06
CA ASP A 198 -9.70 3.41 -3.08
C ASP A 198 -11.20 3.50 -2.77
N GLU A 199 -11.52 3.74 -1.49
CA GLU A 199 -12.88 3.88 -0.99
C GLU A 199 -13.79 2.66 -1.26
N GLY A 200 -13.25 1.44 -1.19
CA GLY A 200 -13.95 0.20 -1.55
C GLY A 200 -15.30 -0.02 -0.88
N ASN A 201 -15.49 0.46 0.37
CA ASN A 201 -16.77 0.35 1.09
C ASN A 201 -17.88 1.23 0.53
N PHE A 202 -17.54 2.24 -0.29
CA PHE A 202 -18.48 3.19 -0.86
C PHE A 202 -18.82 2.90 -2.33
N ALA A 203 -18.33 1.80 -2.89
CA ALA A 203 -18.63 1.37 -4.25
C ALA A 203 -20.11 0.97 -4.37
N LYS A 204 -21.00 1.96 -4.55
CA LYS A 204 -22.43 1.74 -4.74
C LYS A 204 -22.76 1.52 -6.22
N THR A 205 -23.64 0.57 -6.54
CA THR A 205 -24.36 0.56 -7.79
C THR A 205 -25.54 1.52 -7.71
N GLY A 206 -25.83 2.24 -8.77
CA GLY A 206 -26.91 3.23 -8.79
C GLY A 206 -28.30 2.61 -8.61
N GLY A 207 -28.66 2.25 -7.36
CA GLY A 207 -29.94 1.62 -7.08
C GLY A 207 -30.16 1.19 -5.63
N GLY A 208 -29.15 1.26 -4.76
CA GLY A 208 -29.35 1.08 -3.29
C GLY A 208 -29.85 -0.29 -2.84
N LYS A 209 -29.62 -1.36 -3.59
CA LYS A 209 -30.01 -2.74 -3.25
C LYS A 209 -28.76 -3.62 -2.98
N GLU A 210 -28.96 -4.71 -2.27
CA GLU A 210 -27.95 -5.71 -1.80
C GLU A 210 -26.87 -6.19 -2.80
N GLY A 211 -26.94 -5.79 -4.08
CA GLY A 211 -25.97 -6.15 -5.13
C GLY A 211 -24.64 -5.40 -5.11
N ASP A 212 -24.46 -4.41 -4.25
CA ASP A 212 -23.30 -3.49 -4.29
C ASP A 212 -22.03 -4.09 -3.69
N LEU A 213 -22.19 -4.86 -2.62
CA LEU A 213 -21.09 -5.61 -1.99
C LEU A 213 -20.52 -6.63 -2.99
N ASP A 214 -21.38 -7.36 -3.68
CA ASP A 214 -21.01 -8.36 -4.68
C ASP A 214 -20.20 -7.78 -5.84
N LYS A 215 -20.52 -6.56 -6.27
CA LYS A 215 -19.79 -5.92 -7.38
C LYS A 215 -18.38 -5.52 -6.97
N ALA A 216 -18.23 -4.88 -5.81
CA ALA A 216 -16.91 -4.51 -5.28
C ALA A 216 -16.03 -5.76 -5.04
N MET A 217 -16.63 -6.81 -4.45
CA MET A 217 -15.94 -8.10 -4.24
C MET A 217 -15.53 -8.75 -5.57
N LYS A 218 -16.39 -8.77 -6.57
CA LYS A 218 -16.08 -9.33 -7.91
C LYS A 218 -14.96 -8.56 -8.60
N ILE A 219 -15.02 -7.22 -8.59
CA ILE A 219 -13.97 -6.37 -9.16
C ILE A 219 -12.64 -6.68 -8.48
N TYR A 220 -12.61 -6.67 -7.16
CA TYR A 220 -11.42 -6.91 -6.37
C TYR A 220 -10.86 -8.32 -6.57
N ALA A 221 -11.71 -9.34 -6.50
CA ALA A 221 -11.31 -10.73 -6.70
C ALA A 221 -10.75 -10.98 -8.11
N ASN A 222 -11.39 -10.43 -9.14
CA ASN A 222 -10.93 -10.55 -10.52
C ASN A 222 -9.55 -9.88 -10.70
N ALA A 223 -9.37 -8.69 -10.17
CA ALA A 223 -8.09 -7.98 -10.22
C ALA A 223 -6.98 -8.77 -9.50
N ARG A 224 -7.25 -9.21 -8.27
CA ARG A 224 -6.34 -10.02 -7.47
C ARG A 224 -5.94 -11.33 -8.18
N THR A 225 -6.92 -12.05 -8.72
CA THR A 225 -6.64 -13.29 -9.46
C THR A 225 -5.73 -13.01 -10.65
N ARG A 226 -5.97 -11.94 -11.36
CA ARG A 226 -5.22 -11.60 -12.57
C ARG A 226 -3.77 -11.24 -12.27
N THR A 227 -3.53 -10.38 -11.29
CA THR A 227 -2.17 -10.05 -10.88
C THR A 227 -1.41 -11.30 -10.40
N LYS A 228 -2.09 -12.17 -9.64
CA LYS A 228 -1.49 -13.42 -9.17
C LYS A 228 -1.16 -14.38 -10.31
N THR A 229 -2.08 -14.64 -11.21
CA THR A 229 -1.85 -15.61 -12.30
C THR A 229 -0.77 -15.15 -13.26
N GLN A 230 -0.64 -13.85 -13.49
CA GLN A 230 0.32 -13.31 -14.44
C GLN A 230 1.73 -13.15 -13.84
N PHE A 231 1.85 -12.84 -12.54
CA PHE A 231 3.12 -12.45 -11.93
C PHE A 231 3.50 -13.27 -10.70
N SER A 232 2.83 -14.39 -10.39
CA SER A 232 3.00 -15.11 -9.11
C SER A 232 4.32 -15.87 -8.95
N THR A 233 5.37 -15.48 -9.64
CA THR A 233 6.71 -16.02 -9.40
C THR A 233 7.31 -15.37 -8.13
N GLU A 234 8.09 -16.12 -7.34
CA GLU A 234 8.78 -15.56 -6.17
C GLU A 234 9.64 -14.34 -6.49
N LYS A 235 10.22 -14.31 -7.70
CA LYS A 235 11.02 -13.23 -8.23
C LYS A 235 10.24 -11.91 -8.35
N ASN A 236 8.95 -11.97 -8.67
CA ASN A 236 8.13 -10.80 -8.96
C ASN A 236 7.37 -10.27 -7.73
N ARG A 237 7.38 -10.98 -6.60
CA ARG A 237 6.59 -10.63 -5.40
C ARG A 237 6.82 -9.21 -4.89
N GLN A 238 8.04 -8.69 -5.00
CA GLN A 238 8.36 -7.32 -4.57
C GLN A 238 7.66 -6.22 -5.39
N PHE A 239 7.06 -6.57 -6.53
CA PHE A 239 6.33 -5.64 -7.40
C PHE A 239 4.83 -5.91 -7.44
N ILE A 240 4.34 -6.95 -6.76
CA ILE A 240 2.93 -7.30 -6.77
C ILE A 240 2.34 -6.93 -5.41
N ILE A 241 1.78 -5.74 -5.32
CA ILE A 241 1.04 -5.33 -4.13
C ILE A 241 -0.31 -4.78 -4.59
N ASN A 242 -1.36 -5.56 -4.42
CA ASN A 242 -2.72 -5.07 -4.59
C ASN A 242 -3.16 -4.37 -3.31
N MET A 243 -3.61 -3.15 -3.43
CA MET A 243 -3.95 -2.30 -2.31
C MET A 243 -5.45 -2.03 -2.26
N LEU A 244 -6.03 -2.22 -1.10
CA LEU A 244 -7.38 -1.78 -0.77
C LEU A 244 -7.32 -0.77 0.35
N VAL A 245 -7.88 0.41 0.12
CA VAL A 245 -8.04 1.44 1.14
C VAL A 245 -9.52 1.71 1.34
N SER A 246 -9.95 1.70 2.58
CA SER A 246 -11.30 2.15 2.93
C SER A 246 -11.40 2.56 4.40
N SER A 247 -12.27 3.49 4.68
CA SER A 247 -12.67 3.78 6.06
C SER A 247 -13.68 2.73 6.52
N SER A 248 -13.58 2.31 7.78
CA SER A 248 -14.58 1.42 8.38
C SER A 248 -15.95 2.14 8.40
N THR A 249 -16.98 1.48 7.89
CA THR A 249 -18.34 2.03 7.85
C THR A 249 -19.27 1.34 8.83
N HIS A 250 -19.42 0.02 8.71
CA HIS A 250 -20.29 -0.80 9.56
C HIS A 250 -19.79 -2.26 9.54
N ARG A 251 -20.31 -3.05 10.47
CA ARG A 251 -20.04 -4.50 10.50
C ARG A 251 -20.61 -5.18 9.25
N GLY A 252 -19.84 -6.13 8.70
CA GLY A 252 -20.20 -6.80 7.43
C GLY A 252 -19.92 -5.97 6.19
N SER A 253 -19.25 -4.82 6.30
CA SER A 253 -18.79 -4.06 5.12
C SER A 253 -17.79 -4.86 4.30
N PHE A 254 -17.62 -4.49 3.04
CA PHE A 254 -16.69 -5.14 2.10
C PHE A 254 -15.28 -5.30 2.70
N THR A 255 -14.73 -4.21 3.26
CA THR A 255 -13.39 -4.24 3.86
C THR A 255 -13.33 -5.15 5.09
N GLU A 256 -14.35 -5.13 5.95
CA GLU A 256 -14.38 -5.99 7.14
C GLU A 256 -14.50 -7.48 6.76
N SER A 257 -15.30 -7.80 5.76
CA SER A 257 -15.43 -9.16 5.22
C SER A 257 -14.09 -9.65 4.68
N LEU A 258 -13.35 -8.83 3.95
CA LEU A 258 -12.01 -9.16 3.46
C LEU A 258 -11.01 -9.33 4.60
N ILE A 259 -10.98 -8.44 5.58
CA ILE A 259 -10.11 -8.56 6.76
C ILE A 259 -10.39 -9.86 7.50
N THR A 260 -11.67 -10.19 7.67
CA THR A 260 -12.08 -11.42 8.38
C THR A 260 -11.67 -12.67 7.61
N SER A 261 -11.86 -12.69 6.29
CA SER A 261 -11.45 -13.81 5.43
C SER A 261 -9.93 -13.93 5.27
N SER A 262 -9.19 -12.86 5.50
CA SER A 262 -7.72 -12.83 5.40
C SER A 262 -7.01 -13.25 6.69
N LYS A 263 -7.73 -13.49 7.78
CA LYS A 263 -7.13 -13.93 9.05
C LYS A 263 -6.39 -15.25 8.86
N GLY A 264 -5.10 -15.26 9.21
CA GLY A 264 -4.24 -16.44 9.05
C GLY A 264 -3.68 -16.64 7.63
N ILE A 265 -3.95 -15.75 6.70
CA ILE A 265 -3.39 -15.79 5.35
C ILE A 265 -2.14 -14.92 5.29
N ASN A 266 -0.96 -15.53 5.18
CA ASN A 266 0.33 -14.82 5.15
C ASN A 266 0.51 -13.91 3.92
N SER A 267 -0.27 -14.12 2.86
CA SER A 267 -0.17 -13.29 1.65
C SER A 267 -0.93 -11.97 1.74
N THR A 268 -1.59 -11.67 2.87
CA THR A 268 -2.33 -10.42 3.08
C THR A 268 -1.80 -9.70 4.32
N LYS A 269 -1.32 -8.48 4.15
CA LYS A 269 -0.98 -7.56 5.24
C LYS A 269 -2.17 -6.63 5.50
N VAL A 270 -2.66 -6.62 6.75
CA VAL A 270 -3.73 -5.74 7.18
C VAL A 270 -3.17 -4.67 8.10
N LEU A 271 -3.36 -3.41 7.75
CA LEU A 271 -3.00 -2.25 8.56
C LEU A 271 -4.28 -1.55 9.03
N THR A 272 -4.52 -1.63 10.33
CA THR A 272 -5.62 -0.91 10.98
C THR A 272 -5.05 0.23 11.80
N ALA A 273 -5.32 1.46 11.38
CA ALA A 273 -4.68 2.63 11.96
C ALA A 273 -5.70 3.61 12.52
N PRO A 274 -5.90 3.63 13.85
CA PRO A 274 -6.73 4.62 14.49
C PRO A 274 -6.09 6.01 14.41
N VAL A 275 -6.94 7.03 14.43
CA VAL A 275 -6.56 8.44 14.21
C VAL A 275 -5.48 8.92 15.18
N TRP A 276 -5.58 8.51 16.44
CA TRP A 276 -4.65 8.92 17.51
C TRP A 276 -3.28 8.24 17.45
N VAL A 277 -3.13 7.19 16.64
CA VAL A 277 -1.84 6.52 16.40
C VAL A 277 -1.16 7.10 15.19
N THR A 278 -1.92 7.41 14.14
CA THR A 278 -1.38 7.85 12.85
C THR A 278 -0.92 9.29 12.82
N LYS A 279 -1.65 10.16 13.53
CA LYS A 279 -1.33 11.58 13.49
C LYS A 279 -0.16 11.95 14.40
N PRO A 280 0.61 13.00 14.07
CA PRO A 280 1.72 13.46 14.91
C PRO A 280 1.27 13.77 16.34
N LYS A 281 2.17 13.57 17.30
CA LYS A 281 1.96 13.98 18.70
C LYS A 281 1.61 15.47 18.75
N GLY A 282 0.67 15.85 19.63
CA GLY A 282 0.20 17.23 19.75
C GLY A 282 -0.95 17.61 18.81
N THR A 283 -1.34 16.75 17.88
CA THR A 283 -2.53 16.99 17.04
C THR A 283 -3.83 16.99 17.85
N TYR A 284 -3.88 16.22 18.92
CA TYR A 284 -5.02 16.12 19.82
C TYR A 284 -4.62 16.53 21.24
N SER A 285 -5.63 16.99 22.00
CA SER A 285 -5.49 17.25 23.43
C SER A 285 -5.04 15.98 24.16
N GLU A 286 -4.19 16.15 25.16
CA GLU A 286 -3.78 15.06 26.08
C GLU A 286 -4.94 14.67 27.03
N ASN A 287 -5.96 15.52 27.14
CA ASN A 287 -7.15 15.24 27.93
C ASN A 287 -7.92 14.09 27.30
N LYS A 288 -8.07 13.02 28.05
CA LYS A 288 -8.82 11.83 27.65
C LYS A 288 -10.13 11.77 28.41
N PHE A 289 -11.15 11.25 27.75
CA PHE A 289 -12.43 10.94 28.36
C PHE A 289 -12.84 9.52 27.96
N LEU A 290 -13.63 8.88 28.80
CA LEU A 290 -14.22 7.60 28.50
C LEU A 290 -15.45 7.82 27.63
N PHE A 291 -15.55 7.06 26.54
CA PHE A 291 -16.67 7.11 25.63
C PHE A 291 -17.31 5.73 25.51
N PHE A 292 -18.60 5.67 25.85
CA PHE A 292 -19.42 4.51 25.60
C PHE A 292 -20.04 4.62 24.21
N SER A 293 -19.72 3.69 23.31
CA SER A 293 -20.18 3.70 21.91
C SER A 293 -21.65 3.36 21.71
N GLY A 294 -22.35 3.01 22.80
CA GLY A 294 -23.73 2.57 22.73
C GLY A 294 -23.88 1.06 22.51
N THR A 295 -25.12 0.61 22.64
CA THR A 295 -25.60 -0.74 22.27
C THR A 295 -26.94 -0.57 21.58
N GLU A 296 -27.59 -1.67 21.19
CA GLU A 296 -28.99 -1.62 20.67
C GLU A 296 -30.01 -1.04 21.67
N LEU A 297 -29.66 -1.06 22.96
CA LEU A 297 -30.54 -0.61 24.05
C LEU A 297 -30.15 0.74 24.68
N PHE A 298 -28.93 1.20 24.45
CA PHE A 298 -28.39 2.40 25.10
C PHE A 298 -27.64 3.28 24.09
N ASP A 299 -27.95 4.57 24.11
CA ASP A 299 -27.30 5.56 23.27
C ASP A 299 -25.82 5.79 23.62
N PRO A 300 -25.00 6.22 22.64
CA PRO A 300 -23.62 6.63 22.88
C PRO A 300 -23.54 7.81 23.86
N LYS A 301 -22.61 7.78 24.81
CA LYS A 301 -22.39 8.89 25.75
C LYS A 301 -20.97 8.97 26.28
N ILE A 302 -20.59 10.17 26.71
CA ILE A 302 -19.35 10.38 27.46
C ILE A 302 -19.57 9.88 28.89
N ILE A 303 -18.60 9.13 29.38
CA ILE A 303 -18.61 8.52 30.72
C ILE A 303 -17.58 9.24 31.57
N ASN A 304 -17.99 9.72 32.73
CA ASN A 304 -17.07 10.41 33.63
C ASN A 304 -16.28 9.43 34.51
N LYS A 305 -16.90 8.33 34.88
CA LYS A 305 -16.27 7.27 35.70
C LYS A 305 -16.61 5.90 35.15
N LYS A 306 -15.69 4.94 35.32
CA LYS A 306 -15.86 3.55 34.87
C LYS A 306 -17.14 2.93 35.51
N GLU A 307 -17.41 3.28 36.74
CA GLU A 307 -18.59 2.81 37.52
C GLU A 307 -19.93 3.11 36.85
N ASP A 308 -20.01 4.20 36.07
CA ASP A 308 -21.23 4.59 35.33
C ASP A 308 -21.61 3.57 34.25
N LEU A 309 -20.73 2.63 33.93
CA LEU A 309 -20.95 1.56 32.97
C LEU A 309 -21.58 0.29 33.62
N LYS A 310 -21.51 0.14 34.94
CA LYS A 310 -22.03 -1.04 35.63
C LYS A 310 -23.51 -1.35 35.30
N PRO A 311 -24.42 -0.37 35.26
CA PRO A 311 -25.82 -0.63 34.94
C PRO A 311 -26.06 -0.93 33.44
N ILE A 312 -25.08 -0.69 32.60
CA ILE A 312 -25.19 -0.75 31.13
C ILE A 312 -24.55 -2.03 30.56
N LEU A 313 -23.47 -2.49 31.17
CA LEU A 313 -22.68 -3.63 30.70
C LEU A 313 -22.93 -4.88 31.56
N ARG A 314 -22.85 -6.05 30.95
CA ARG A 314 -22.82 -7.30 31.71
C ARG A 314 -21.52 -7.37 32.54
N PRO A 315 -21.52 -8.03 33.69
CA PRO A 315 -20.35 -8.12 34.57
C PRO A 315 -19.08 -8.53 33.82
N GLU A 316 -19.17 -9.54 32.97
CA GLU A 316 -18.04 -10.04 32.13
C GLU A 316 -17.50 -9.00 31.12
N GLN A 317 -18.35 -8.08 30.66
CA GLN A 317 -17.94 -7.00 29.75
C GLN A 317 -17.31 -5.85 30.55
N TYR A 318 -17.83 -5.59 31.74
CA TYR A 318 -17.31 -4.56 32.63
C TYR A 318 -15.89 -4.88 33.12
N GLU A 319 -15.61 -6.14 33.45
CA GLU A 319 -14.29 -6.59 33.89
C GLU A 319 -13.21 -6.49 32.80
N LYS A 320 -13.59 -6.56 31.53
CA LYS A 320 -12.65 -6.45 30.39
C LYS A 320 -12.28 -5.01 30.01
N ILE A 321 -12.87 -4.01 30.66
CA ILE A 321 -12.53 -2.61 30.42
C ILE A 321 -11.30 -2.27 31.27
N GLN A 322 -10.18 -2.15 30.62
CA GLN A 322 -8.91 -1.68 31.23
C GLN A 322 -8.81 -0.16 31.22
#